data_0d8dca9aeae60f0f6d6e52208aa0560d
#
_entry.id   0d8dca9aeae60f0f6d6e52208aa0560d
#
_cell.length_a   1.000
_cell.length_b   1.000
_cell.length_c   1.000
_cell.angle_alpha   90.00
_cell.angle_beta   90.00
_cell.angle_gamma   90.00
#
_symmetry.space_group_name_H-M   'P 1'
#
loop_
_entity.id
_entity.type
_entity.pdbx_description
1 polymer ?
#
loop_
_entity_poly.entity_id
_entity_poly.type
_entity_poly.pdbx_seq_one_letter_code
_entity_poly.pdbx_strand_id
1 'polypeptide(L)'
;QLVLQHARRLLAGSQALHNELTQYNGLTGGELHFGSGPYPAQLLVPEALAQFIQAHPAIRTRFHLGDWEQLAVWLREQQIEFLVADSRYFTGDPQYQVQLLRPRRGRFFCRIDHPLANRQDLSLRALLDYAVVGTRIPPMIRKILADVQGEPDFNPSVECAQFDAICRVVRRSDAVGIAT
;
A
#
# COMPACT_ATOMS: atom_id res chain seq x y z
N GLN A 1 -17.80 -9.32 19.41
CA GLN A 1 -16.51 -9.11 18.66
C GLN A 1 -15.53 -10.25 18.90
N LEU A 2 -15.27 -10.69 20.14
CA LEU A 2 -14.29 -11.73 20.48
C LEU A 2 -14.57 -13.06 19.76
N VAL A 3 -15.82 -13.54 19.80
CA VAL A 3 -16.25 -14.80 19.15
C VAL A 3 -16.02 -14.73 17.63
N LEU A 4 -16.33 -13.61 17.00
CA LEU A 4 -16.14 -13.40 15.56
C LEU A 4 -14.66 -13.43 15.18
N GLN A 5 -13.80 -12.83 16.00
CA GLN A 5 -12.35 -12.85 15.82
C GLN A 5 -11.77 -14.26 15.92
N HIS A 6 -12.18 -15.04 16.93
CA HIS A 6 -11.75 -16.43 17.07
C HIS A 6 -12.28 -17.31 15.94
N ALA A 7 -13.54 -17.12 15.50
CA ALA A 7 -14.10 -17.85 14.37
C ALA A 7 -13.30 -17.58 13.07
N ARG A 8 -12.92 -16.34 12.82
CA ARG A 8 -12.08 -15.99 11.66
C ARG A 8 -10.71 -16.66 11.71
N ARG A 9 -10.05 -16.69 12.89
CA ARG A 9 -8.75 -17.37 13.06
C ARG A 9 -8.87 -18.88 12.82
N LEU A 10 -9.91 -19.52 13.30
CA LEU A 10 -10.16 -20.94 13.05
C LEU A 10 -10.38 -21.23 11.56
N LEU A 11 -11.15 -20.39 10.87
CA LEU A 11 -11.36 -20.53 9.43
C LEU A 11 -10.07 -20.32 8.64
N ALA A 12 -9.27 -19.31 8.98
CA ALA A 12 -7.99 -19.06 8.34
C ALA A 12 -6.99 -20.21 8.61
N GLY A 13 -6.91 -20.72 9.84
CA GLY A 13 -6.10 -21.88 10.18
C GLY A 13 -6.54 -23.15 9.44
N SER A 14 -7.85 -23.36 9.27
CA SER A 14 -8.38 -24.45 8.46
C SER A 14 -7.99 -24.33 6.98
N GLN A 15 -8.01 -23.10 6.44
CA GLN A 15 -7.59 -22.85 5.05
C GLN A 15 -6.08 -23.06 4.87
N ALA A 16 -5.26 -22.60 5.82
CA ALA A 16 -3.82 -22.83 5.79
C ALA A 16 -3.49 -24.34 5.80
N LEU A 17 -4.13 -25.11 6.68
CA LEU A 17 -3.99 -26.56 6.72
C LEU A 17 -4.42 -27.20 5.39
N HIS A 18 -5.52 -26.75 4.81
CA HIS A 18 -5.98 -27.23 3.51
C HIS A 18 -4.94 -26.97 2.40
N ASN A 19 -4.34 -25.79 2.39
CA ASN A 19 -3.29 -25.42 1.43
C ASN A 19 -2.03 -26.29 1.63
N GLU A 20 -1.60 -26.51 2.87
CA GLU A 20 -0.46 -27.38 3.20
C GLU A 20 -0.73 -28.83 2.77
N LEU A 21 -1.90 -29.38 3.04
CA LEU A 21 -2.29 -30.72 2.61
C LEU A 21 -2.35 -30.82 1.08
N THR A 22 -2.80 -29.78 0.40
CA THR A 22 -2.84 -29.71 -1.06
C THR A 22 -1.43 -29.77 -1.66
N GLN A 23 -0.48 -29.05 -1.05
CA GLN A 23 0.93 -29.10 -1.43
C GLN A 23 1.56 -30.46 -1.16
N TYR A 24 1.30 -31.04 0.01
CA TYR A 24 1.83 -32.34 0.42
C TYR A 24 1.36 -33.49 -0.49
N ASN A 25 0.12 -33.43 -0.95
CA ASN A 25 -0.46 -34.43 -1.85
C ASN A 25 -0.11 -34.21 -3.34
N GLY A 26 0.78 -33.26 -3.66
CA GLY A 26 1.15 -32.96 -5.04
C GLY A 26 0.02 -32.34 -5.87
N LEU A 27 -1.04 -31.88 -5.21
CA LEU A 27 -2.13 -31.14 -5.85
C LEU A 27 -1.67 -29.72 -6.15
N THR A 28 -1.77 -29.30 -7.38
CA THR A 28 -1.25 -28.03 -7.89
C THR A 28 -2.23 -26.84 -7.69
N GLY A 29 -3.27 -27.00 -6.88
CA GLY A 29 -4.29 -25.99 -6.63
C GLY A 29 -4.24 -25.43 -5.20
N GLY A 30 -4.86 -24.26 -4.99
CA GLY A 30 -4.97 -23.62 -3.69
C GLY A 30 -5.51 -22.21 -3.79
N GLU A 31 -5.62 -21.53 -2.64
CA GLU A 31 -5.94 -20.11 -2.58
C GLU A 31 -4.76 -19.35 -1.93
N LEU A 32 -4.41 -18.21 -2.51
CA LEU A 32 -3.40 -17.28 -2.01
C LEU A 32 -4.08 -15.95 -1.68
N HIS A 33 -4.05 -15.53 -0.43
CA HIS A 33 -4.59 -14.25 0.02
C HIS A 33 -3.44 -13.34 0.43
N PHE A 34 -3.32 -12.18 -0.19
CA PHE A 34 -2.30 -11.22 0.21
C PHE A 34 -2.83 -9.79 0.17
N GLY A 35 -2.13 -8.92 0.89
CA GLY A 35 -2.49 -7.51 0.94
C GLY A 35 -1.42 -6.59 0.39
N SER A 36 -1.82 -5.40 -0.05
CA SER A 36 -0.87 -4.39 -0.47
C SER A 36 -1.32 -2.98 -0.11
N GLY A 37 -0.33 -2.13 0.16
CA GLY A 37 -0.55 -0.69 0.22
C GLY A 37 -0.88 -0.12 -1.17
N PRO A 38 -1.46 1.10 -1.22
CA PRO A 38 -1.95 1.68 -2.48
C PRO A 38 -0.89 1.82 -3.58
N TYR A 39 0.32 2.23 -3.25
CA TYR A 39 1.39 2.42 -4.24
C TYR A 39 1.95 1.11 -4.79
N PRO A 40 2.35 0.13 -3.97
CA PRO A 40 2.75 -1.17 -4.49
C PRO A 40 1.65 -1.85 -5.30
N ALA A 41 0.38 -1.69 -4.91
CA ALA A 41 -0.78 -2.21 -5.61
C ALA A 41 -0.87 -1.74 -7.06
N GLN A 42 -0.41 -0.53 -7.36
CA GLN A 42 -0.41 0.02 -8.71
C GLN A 42 0.89 -0.25 -9.49
N LEU A 43 2.02 -0.27 -8.79
CA LEU A 43 3.32 -0.20 -9.46
C LEU A 43 4.07 -1.52 -9.51
N LEU A 44 3.78 -2.45 -8.60
CA LEU A 44 4.53 -3.70 -8.45
C LEU A 44 3.64 -4.94 -8.57
N VAL A 45 2.52 -4.93 -7.87
CA VAL A 45 1.63 -6.09 -7.75
C VAL A 45 1.07 -6.55 -9.10
N PRO A 46 0.61 -5.68 -10.01
CA PRO A 46 0.04 -6.13 -11.27
C PRO A 46 1.02 -6.93 -12.14
N GLU A 47 2.27 -6.48 -12.22
CA GLU A 47 3.31 -7.18 -12.99
C GLU A 47 3.65 -8.54 -12.36
N ALA A 48 3.81 -8.58 -11.03
CA ALA A 48 4.08 -9.82 -10.29
C ALA A 48 2.91 -10.81 -10.43
N LEU A 49 1.67 -10.33 -10.34
CA LEU A 49 0.49 -11.17 -10.52
C LEU A 49 0.37 -11.71 -11.94
N ALA A 50 0.67 -10.90 -12.96
CA ALA A 50 0.64 -11.37 -14.35
C ALA A 50 1.61 -12.54 -14.57
N GLN A 51 2.80 -12.48 -13.99
CA GLN A 51 3.79 -13.58 -14.04
C GLN A 51 3.32 -14.78 -13.20
N PHE A 52 2.80 -14.52 -12.00
CA PHE A 52 2.36 -15.57 -11.08
C PHE A 52 1.23 -16.42 -11.65
N ILE A 53 0.17 -15.80 -12.23
CA ILE A 53 -0.95 -16.56 -12.80
C ILE A 53 -0.55 -17.40 -14.03
N GLN A 54 0.48 -16.96 -14.76
CA GLN A 54 1.02 -17.75 -15.87
C GLN A 54 1.79 -18.97 -15.37
N ALA A 55 2.56 -18.81 -14.29
CA ALA A 55 3.35 -19.89 -13.71
C ALA A 55 2.50 -20.87 -12.86
N HIS A 56 1.41 -20.37 -12.25
CA HIS A 56 0.58 -21.12 -11.31
C HIS A 56 -0.92 -20.99 -11.62
N PRO A 57 -1.40 -21.45 -12.81
CA PRO A 57 -2.78 -21.22 -13.27
C PRO A 57 -3.84 -21.90 -12.41
N ALA A 58 -3.46 -22.89 -11.60
CA ALA A 58 -4.37 -23.61 -10.69
C ALA A 58 -4.54 -22.93 -9.32
N ILE A 59 -3.77 -21.87 -9.02
CA ILE A 59 -3.85 -21.14 -7.76
C ILE A 59 -4.82 -19.97 -7.91
N ARG A 60 -5.87 -19.95 -7.09
CA ARG A 60 -6.76 -18.82 -6.98
C ARG A 60 -6.13 -17.75 -6.10
N THR A 61 -6.02 -16.53 -6.60
CA THR A 61 -5.42 -15.43 -5.84
C THR A 61 -6.48 -14.41 -5.44
N ARG A 62 -6.47 -14.00 -4.17
CA ARG A 62 -7.25 -12.88 -3.63
C ARG A 62 -6.30 -11.78 -3.17
N PHE A 63 -6.46 -10.61 -3.75
CA PHE A 63 -5.66 -9.44 -3.47
C PHE A 63 -6.48 -8.39 -2.73
N HIS A 64 -5.96 -7.92 -1.59
CA HIS A 64 -6.62 -6.96 -0.71
C HIS A 64 -5.83 -5.64 -0.68
N LEU A 65 -6.53 -4.53 -0.86
CA LEU A 65 -5.96 -3.19 -0.72
C LEU A 65 -6.25 -2.64 0.67
N GLY A 66 -5.22 -2.15 1.35
CA GLY A 66 -5.36 -1.57 2.69
C GLY A 66 -4.21 -0.61 3.04
N ASP A 67 -4.38 0.19 4.08
CA ASP A 67 -3.26 0.91 4.68
C ASP A 67 -2.43 -0.04 5.58
N TRP A 68 -1.29 0.45 6.07
CA TRP A 68 -0.36 -0.38 6.87
C TRP A 68 -0.98 -0.91 8.17
N GLU A 69 -1.90 -0.17 8.82
CA GLU A 69 -2.56 -0.61 10.05
C GLU A 69 -3.55 -1.75 9.75
N GLN A 70 -4.35 -1.57 8.72
CA GLN A 70 -5.31 -2.59 8.28
C GLN A 70 -4.61 -3.86 7.80
N LEU A 71 -3.54 -3.70 7.02
CA LEU A 71 -2.73 -4.84 6.54
C LEU A 71 -2.08 -5.61 7.70
N ALA A 72 -1.56 -4.91 8.70
CA ALA A 72 -1.00 -5.53 9.90
C ALA A 72 -2.06 -6.32 10.71
N VAL A 73 -3.30 -5.79 10.78
CA VAL A 73 -4.43 -6.50 11.41
C VAL A 73 -4.75 -7.77 10.64
N TRP A 74 -4.91 -7.69 9.32
CA TRP A 74 -5.25 -8.85 8.49
C TRP A 74 -4.18 -9.94 8.54
N LEU A 75 -2.89 -9.56 8.56
CA LEU A 75 -1.80 -10.52 8.70
C LEU A 75 -1.83 -11.22 10.07
N ARG A 76 -1.99 -10.48 11.16
CA ARG A 76 -2.10 -11.05 12.52
C ARG A 76 -3.34 -11.93 12.71
N GLU A 77 -4.43 -11.60 12.02
CA GLU A 77 -5.65 -12.40 12.03
C GLU A 77 -5.61 -13.55 11.01
N GLN A 78 -4.48 -13.74 10.31
CA GLN A 78 -4.29 -14.78 9.29
C GLN A 78 -5.31 -14.69 8.14
N GLN A 79 -5.84 -13.49 7.86
CA GLN A 79 -6.73 -13.25 6.72
C GLN A 79 -5.94 -13.09 5.40
N ILE A 80 -4.65 -12.79 5.51
CA ILE A 80 -3.68 -12.73 4.42
C ILE A 80 -2.40 -13.47 4.85
N GLU A 81 -1.71 -14.11 3.91
CA GLU A 81 -0.46 -14.84 4.15
C GLU A 81 0.76 -13.91 4.15
N PHE A 82 0.71 -12.84 3.34
CA PHE A 82 1.75 -11.81 3.32
C PHE A 82 1.18 -10.46 2.88
N LEU A 83 1.99 -9.43 3.02
CA LEU A 83 1.65 -8.09 2.55
C LEU A 83 2.83 -7.40 1.84
N VAL A 84 2.53 -6.47 0.95
CA VAL A 84 3.50 -5.61 0.27
C VAL A 84 3.20 -4.16 0.64
N ALA A 85 4.05 -3.55 1.46
CA ALA A 85 3.83 -2.21 2.00
C ALA A 85 5.15 -1.51 2.35
N ASP A 86 5.06 -0.33 2.92
CA ASP A 86 6.21 0.39 3.46
C ASP A 86 6.82 -0.39 4.63
N SER A 87 8.07 -0.82 4.46
CA SER A 87 8.78 -1.64 5.45
C SER A 87 9.01 -0.96 6.79
N ARG A 88 8.98 0.37 6.85
CA ARG A 88 9.26 1.15 8.09
C ARG A 88 8.32 0.83 9.24
N TYR A 89 7.13 0.31 8.94
CA TYR A 89 6.14 -0.08 9.96
C TYR A 89 6.31 -1.50 10.48
N PHE A 90 7.17 -2.29 9.84
CA PHE A 90 7.33 -3.72 10.13
C PHE A 90 8.78 -4.08 10.50
N THR A 91 9.73 -3.26 10.05
CA THR A 91 11.16 -3.48 10.34
C THR A 91 11.45 -3.24 11.82
N GLY A 92 12.12 -4.22 12.45
CA GLY A 92 12.47 -4.18 13.87
C GLY A 92 11.44 -4.80 14.81
N ASP A 93 10.26 -5.14 14.33
CA ASP A 93 9.28 -5.92 15.09
C ASP A 93 9.52 -7.43 14.83
N PRO A 94 9.88 -8.22 15.85
CA PRO A 94 10.18 -9.65 15.69
C PRO A 94 8.96 -10.50 15.27
N GLN A 95 7.76 -9.95 15.29
CA GLN A 95 6.55 -10.63 14.82
C GLN A 95 6.49 -10.71 13.28
N TYR A 96 7.31 -9.92 12.57
CA TYR A 96 7.30 -9.87 11.11
C TYR A 96 8.63 -10.34 10.51
N GLN A 97 8.53 -11.23 9.55
CA GLN A 97 9.65 -11.52 8.65
C GLN A 97 9.59 -10.54 7.49
N VAL A 98 10.56 -9.63 7.41
CA VAL A 98 10.58 -8.55 6.40
C VAL A 98 11.61 -8.84 5.32
N GLN A 99 11.16 -8.92 4.07
CA GLN A 99 12.02 -8.95 2.89
C GLN A 99 11.98 -7.58 2.21
N LEU A 100 13.15 -6.92 2.14
CA LEU A 100 13.24 -5.61 1.52
C LEU A 100 13.24 -5.73 -0.01
N LEU A 101 12.39 -4.96 -0.65
CA LEU A 101 12.43 -4.72 -2.09
C LEU A 101 13.31 -3.51 -2.41
N ARG A 102 13.62 -3.29 -3.70
CA ARG A 102 14.38 -2.11 -4.12
C ARG A 102 13.68 -0.84 -3.65
N PRO A 103 14.38 0.05 -2.91
CA PRO A 103 13.76 1.26 -2.39
C PRO A 103 13.31 2.18 -3.52
N ARG A 104 12.14 2.75 -3.35
CA ARG A 104 11.60 3.79 -4.23
C ARG A 104 11.57 5.11 -3.49
N ARG A 105 11.89 6.20 -4.20
CA ARG A 105 11.85 7.55 -3.64
C ARG A 105 10.44 8.11 -3.75
N GLY A 106 9.97 8.75 -2.68
CA GLY A 106 8.77 9.57 -2.74
C GLY A 106 8.95 10.71 -3.75
N ARG A 107 7.91 11.01 -4.50
CA ARG A 107 7.88 12.07 -5.49
C ARG A 107 6.60 12.86 -5.39
N PHE A 108 6.68 14.14 -5.71
CA PHE A 108 5.51 14.91 -6.03
C PHE A 108 5.27 14.90 -7.54
N PHE A 109 4.00 14.95 -7.93
CA PHE A 109 3.62 15.03 -9.34
C PHE A 109 2.44 15.99 -9.51
N CYS A 110 2.35 16.59 -10.68
CA CYS A 110 1.29 17.52 -11.05
C CYS A 110 0.87 17.29 -12.52
N ARG A 111 -0.14 18.01 -12.98
CA ARG A 111 -0.50 18.03 -14.41
C ARG A 111 0.62 18.69 -15.24
N ILE A 112 0.67 18.38 -16.53
CA ILE A 112 1.74 18.85 -17.42
C ILE A 112 1.81 20.38 -17.54
N ASP A 113 0.65 21.04 -17.52
CA ASP A 113 0.54 22.51 -17.61
C ASP A 113 0.44 23.19 -16.24
N HIS A 114 0.86 22.51 -15.16
CA HIS A 114 0.85 23.10 -13.82
C HIS A 114 1.87 24.23 -13.70
N PRO A 115 1.58 25.32 -12.94
CA PRO A 115 2.53 26.42 -12.75
C PRO A 115 3.91 26.01 -12.24
N LEU A 116 4.02 24.86 -11.59
CA LEU A 116 5.28 24.30 -11.09
C LEU A 116 5.98 23.35 -12.07
N ALA A 117 5.32 22.89 -13.14
CA ALA A 117 5.82 21.79 -13.98
C ALA A 117 7.18 22.08 -14.64
N ASN A 118 7.46 23.35 -14.99
CA ASN A 118 8.68 23.75 -15.66
C ASN A 118 9.73 24.43 -14.73
N ARG A 119 9.48 24.42 -13.41
CA ARG A 119 10.44 25.01 -12.46
C ARG A 119 11.48 23.97 -12.06
N GLN A 120 12.76 24.34 -12.15
CA GLN A 120 13.88 23.45 -11.80
C GLN A 120 14.19 23.45 -10.31
N ASP A 121 14.06 24.60 -9.64
CA ASP A 121 14.34 24.75 -8.21
C ASP A 121 13.03 24.87 -7.43
N LEU A 122 12.46 23.70 -7.07
CA LEU A 122 11.23 23.63 -6.29
C LEU A 122 11.58 23.38 -4.82
N SER A 123 11.26 24.34 -3.97
CA SER A 123 11.24 24.10 -2.53
C SER A 123 9.99 23.29 -2.14
N LEU A 124 10.11 22.52 -1.07
CA LEU A 124 8.95 21.81 -0.52
C LEU A 124 7.83 22.80 -0.13
N ARG A 125 8.18 23.98 0.37
CA ARG A 125 7.23 25.06 0.69
C ARG A 125 6.39 25.44 -0.53
N ALA A 126 7.01 25.67 -1.68
CA ALA A 126 6.30 26.05 -2.90
C ALA A 126 5.33 24.95 -3.41
N LEU A 127 5.62 23.68 -3.12
CA LEU A 127 4.71 22.58 -3.43
C LEU A 127 3.49 22.61 -2.50
N LEU A 128 3.70 22.97 -1.23
CA LEU A 128 2.66 23.00 -0.22
C LEU A 128 1.76 24.25 -0.28
N ASP A 129 2.07 25.22 -1.13
CA ASP A 129 1.17 26.34 -1.45
C ASP A 129 -0.03 25.88 -2.30
N TYR A 130 0.01 24.66 -2.85
CA TYR A 130 -1.05 24.05 -3.62
C TYR A 130 -1.77 22.96 -2.82
N ALA A 131 -3.00 22.62 -3.22
CA ALA A 131 -3.74 21.52 -2.64
C ALA A 131 -2.97 20.20 -2.81
N VAL A 132 -2.68 19.51 -1.72
CA VAL A 132 -1.98 18.23 -1.75
C VAL A 132 -2.98 17.09 -1.76
N VAL A 133 -2.80 16.14 -2.68
CA VAL A 133 -3.65 14.96 -2.84
C VAL A 133 -2.79 13.71 -2.72
N GLY A 134 -3.20 12.76 -1.90
CA GLY A 134 -2.41 11.54 -1.71
C GLY A 134 -3.20 10.44 -1.02
N THR A 135 -2.52 9.34 -0.80
CA THR A 135 -2.99 8.31 0.12
C THR A 135 -2.71 8.74 1.56
N ARG A 136 -3.15 7.96 2.53
CA ARG A 136 -2.81 8.20 3.94
C ARG A 136 -1.31 8.39 4.10
N ILE A 137 -0.92 9.55 4.62
CA ILE A 137 0.48 9.94 4.75
C ILE A 137 1.04 9.41 6.08
N PRO A 138 2.21 8.76 6.06
CA PRO A 138 2.88 8.29 7.27
C PRO A 138 3.14 9.40 8.28
N PRO A 139 3.00 9.17 9.60
CA PRO A 139 3.16 10.19 10.63
C PRO A 139 4.49 10.96 10.56
N MET A 140 5.59 10.26 10.26
CA MET A 140 6.90 10.89 10.11
C MET A 140 6.94 11.87 8.92
N ILE A 141 6.31 11.52 7.81
CA ILE A 141 6.22 12.40 6.63
C ILE A 141 5.29 13.58 6.91
N ARG A 142 4.14 13.32 7.57
CA ARG A 142 3.21 14.38 8.01
C ARG A 142 3.94 15.42 8.86
N LYS A 143 4.76 14.99 9.81
CA LYS A 143 5.56 15.90 10.66
C LYS A 143 6.49 16.76 9.82
N ILE A 144 7.23 16.18 8.87
CA ILE A 144 8.14 16.94 7.99
C ILE A 144 7.36 17.99 7.19
N LEU A 145 6.18 17.63 6.65
CA LEU A 145 5.36 18.55 5.87
C LEU A 145 4.78 19.66 6.75
N ALA A 146 4.33 19.33 7.96
CA ALA A 146 3.85 20.28 8.96
C ALA A 146 4.94 21.29 9.36
N ASP A 147 6.14 20.82 9.66
CA ASP A 147 7.29 21.68 10.01
C ASP A 147 7.61 22.68 8.89
N VAL A 148 7.52 22.25 7.61
CA VAL A 148 7.74 23.13 6.45
C VAL A 148 6.63 24.19 6.32
N GLN A 149 5.39 23.85 6.66
CA GLN A 149 4.28 24.82 6.64
C GLN A 149 4.27 25.75 7.86
N GLY A 150 4.91 25.35 8.94
CA GLY A 150 4.84 26.04 10.23
C GLY A 150 3.54 25.73 10.98
N GLU A 151 2.92 24.57 10.69
CA GLU A 151 1.67 24.12 11.27
C GLU A 151 1.92 22.97 12.27
N PRO A 152 1.02 22.76 13.25
CA PRO A 152 1.17 21.68 14.23
C PRO A 152 1.02 20.27 13.62
N ASP A 153 0.28 20.16 12.51
CA ASP A 153 0.08 18.91 11.78
C ASP A 153 -0.19 19.21 10.31
N PHE A 154 0.11 18.24 9.45
CA PHE A 154 -0.17 18.30 8.03
C PHE A 154 -1.29 17.33 7.66
N ASN A 155 -2.33 17.87 7.01
CA ASN A 155 -3.39 17.07 6.42
C ASN A 155 -3.48 17.36 4.92
N PRO A 156 -3.48 16.32 4.06
CA PRO A 156 -3.69 16.55 2.64
C PRO A 156 -5.09 17.13 2.39
N SER A 157 -5.24 17.93 1.35
CA SER A 157 -6.53 18.48 0.93
C SER A 157 -7.51 17.38 0.49
N VAL A 158 -6.97 16.28 -0.05
CA VAL A 158 -7.71 15.06 -0.37
C VAL A 158 -6.89 13.84 0.00
N GLU A 159 -7.45 12.98 0.85
CA GLU A 159 -6.91 11.67 1.17
C GLU A 159 -7.77 10.59 0.50
N CYS A 160 -7.15 9.73 -0.30
CA CYS A 160 -7.84 8.67 -1.03
C CYS A 160 -6.93 7.45 -1.18
N ALA A 161 -7.42 6.26 -0.86
CA ALA A 161 -6.65 5.02 -1.04
C ALA A 161 -6.48 4.60 -2.51
N GLN A 162 -7.30 5.13 -3.41
CA GLN A 162 -7.27 4.77 -4.83
C GLN A 162 -6.35 5.71 -5.62
N PHE A 163 -5.17 5.20 -5.99
CA PHE A 163 -4.18 6.01 -6.70
C PHE A 163 -4.67 6.54 -8.06
N ASP A 164 -5.48 5.78 -8.79
CA ASP A 164 -6.08 6.26 -10.05
C ASP A 164 -7.00 7.47 -9.84
N ALA A 165 -7.78 7.48 -8.76
CA ALA A 165 -8.61 8.64 -8.39
C ALA A 165 -7.72 9.87 -8.10
N ILE A 166 -6.62 9.70 -7.36
CA ILE A 166 -5.62 10.75 -7.10
C ILE A 166 -5.09 11.31 -8.43
N CYS A 167 -4.66 10.45 -9.34
CA CYS A 167 -4.17 10.86 -10.66
C CYS A 167 -5.21 11.65 -11.46
N ARG A 168 -6.49 11.26 -11.39
CA ARG A 168 -7.58 11.99 -12.07
C ARG A 168 -7.84 13.37 -11.49
N VAL A 169 -7.77 13.52 -10.16
CA VAL A 169 -7.89 14.82 -9.48
C VAL A 169 -6.73 15.73 -9.91
N VAL A 170 -5.50 15.24 -9.82
CA VAL A 170 -4.30 16.01 -10.20
C VAL A 170 -4.33 16.46 -11.67
N ARG A 171 -4.77 15.59 -12.58
CA ARG A 171 -4.88 15.93 -14.01
C ARG A 171 -5.88 17.05 -14.32
N ARG A 172 -6.87 17.28 -13.44
CA ARG A 172 -7.98 18.22 -13.67
C ARG A 172 -7.96 19.45 -12.76
N SER A 173 -6.90 19.61 -11.98
CA SER A 173 -6.75 20.71 -11.03
C SER A 173 -5.30 21.15 -10.90
N ASP A 174 -5.06 22.22 -10.13
CA ASP A 174 -3.71 22.64 -9.71
C ASP A 174 -3.27 21.93 -8.41
N ALA A 175 -3.80 20.76 -8.14
CA ALA A 175 -3.37 19.95 -7.02
C ALA A 175 -2.04 19.25 -7.32
N VAL A 176 -1.26 19.05 -6.27
CA VAL A 176 0.00 18.31 -6.29
C VAL A 176 -0.22 16.95 -5.64
N GLY A 177 0.07 15.89 -6.38
CA GLY A 177 0.00 14.53 -5.89
C GLY A 177 1.29 14.10 -5.20
N ILE A 178 1.19 13.22 -4.19
CA ILE A 178 2.33 12.53 -3.57
C ILE A 178 2.27 11.05 -3.98
N ALA A 179 3.41 10.48 -4.42
CA ALA A 179 3.57 9.07 -4.74
C ALA A 179 4.96 8.55 -4.36
N THR A 180 5.14 7.24 -4.30
CA THR A 180 6.42 6.54 -4.09
C THR A 180 6.79 5.66 -5.26
#